data_4b8cc7c20f5c095bd65fbd709ee351cc
#
_entry.id   4b8cc7c20f5c095bd65fbd709ee351cc
#
_cell.length_a   1.000
_cell.length_b   1.000
_cell.length_c   1.000
_cell.angle_alpha   90.00
_cell.angle_beta   90.00
_cell.angle_gamma   90.00
#
_symmetry.space_group_name_H-M   'P 1'
#
loop_
_entity.id
_entity.type
_entity.pdbx_description
1 polymer ?
#
loop_
_entity_poly.entity_id
_entity_poly.type
_entity_poly.pdbx_seq_one_letter_code
_entity_poly.pdbx_strand_id
1 'polypeptide(L)'
;MKVGICWEGSKSHRNDAMRSLPRSAVLPLVTVEGVEWVSLAKDAWTPAMGEAGLPNGLEGCEDWMDTARVIEKLDLVITVDTAIAHIAGGLGVPCWVLLAAVPDMRWMLERPDTPWYRSVRLYRQSIAGDWTPVMEHVATDLQQLVYATQLRDAA
;
A
#
# COMPACT_ATOMS: atom_id res chain seq x y z
N MET A 1 8.90 -10.33 -7.08
CA MET A 1 8.80 -9.37 -5.97
C MET A 1 7.43 -9.50 -5.32
N LYS A 2 7.35 -9.59 -3.99
CA LYS A 2 6.09 -9.77 -3.25
C LYS A 2 5.61 -8.45 -2.65
N VAL A 3 4.41 -7.99 -3.03
CA VAL A 3 3.88 -6.67 -2.65
C VAL A 3 2.54 -6.80 -1.93
N GLY A 4 2.46 -6.23 -0.74
CA GLY A 4 1.22 -6.11 0.00
C GLY A 4 0.49 -4.81 -0.32
N ILE A 5 -0.82 -4.87 -0.50
CA ILE A 5 -1.63 -3.68 -0.77
C ILE A 5 -2.81 -3.54 0.20
N CYS A 6 -2.97 -2.33 0.77
CA CYS A 6 -4.12 -1.96 1.60
C CYS A 6 -4.70 -0.63 1.09
N TRP A 7 -5.88 -0.69 0.48
CA TRP A 7 -6.50 0.47 -0.21
C TRP A 7 -7.58 1.16 0.59
N GLU A 8 -8.00 0.60 1.72
CA GLU A 8 -8.98 1.24 2.59
C GLU A 8 -8.68 1.02 4.07
N GLY A 9 -9.18 1.92 4.89
CA GLY A 9 -9.09 1.86 6.33
C GLY A 9 -10.38 1.37 6.99
N SER A 10 -10.44 1.51 8.32
CA SER A 10 -11.65 1.20 9.07
C SER A 10 -12.77 2.17 8.71
N LYS A 11 -13.95 1.64 8.39
CA LYS A 11 -15.16 2.41 8.08
C LYS A 11 -15.67 3.24 9.26
N SER A 12 -15.27 2.91 10.47
CA SER A 12 -15.58 3.71 11.67
C SER A 12 -14.72 4.97 11.79
N HIS A 13 -13.65 5.10 10.99
CA HIS A 13 -12.81 6.27 11.03
C HIS A 13 -13.48 7.48 10.37
N ARG A 14 -13.50 8.61 11.07
CA ARG A 14 -14.19 9.85 10.66
C ARG A 14 -13.84 10.32 9.23
N ASN A 15 -12.59 10.14 8.82
CA ASN A 15 -12.08 10.58 7.52
C ASN A 15 -11.87 9.40 6.53
N ASP A 16 -12.52 8.26 6.75
CA ASP A 16 -12.26 7.08 5.92
C ASP A 16 -12.53 7.32 4.44
N ALA A 17 -13.63 7.98 4.11
CA ALA A 17 -14.00 8.30 2.74
C ALA A 17 -12.97 9.17 1.99
N MET A 18 -12.18 9.98 2.72
CA MET A 18 -11.17 10.87 2.13
C MET A 18 -9.83 10.17 1.90
N ARG A 19 -9.50 9.17 2.74
CA ARG A 19 -8.20 8.50 2.73
C ARG A 19 -8.20 7.15 2.01
N SER A 20 -9.38 6.55 1.82
CA SER A 20 -9.52 5.25 1.15
C SER A 20 -9.63 5.41 -0.36
N LEU A 21 -9.02 4.48 -1.10
CA LEU A 21 -9.15 4.42 -2.56
C LEU A 21 -10.37 3.60 -2.97
N PRO A 22 -11.00 3.95 -4.09
CA PRO A 22 -11.97 3.06 -4.69
C PRO A 22 -11.26 1.81 -5.25
N ARG A 23 -11.93 0.66 -5.16
CA ARG A 23 -11.41 -0.62 -5.69
C ARG A 23 -10.97 -0.51 -7.15
N SER A 24 -11.69 0.26 -7.98
CA SER A 24 -11.37 0.48 -9.39
C SER A 24 -9.99 1.10 -9.60
N ALA A 25 -9.46 1.86 -8.64
CA ALA A 25 -8.12 2.43 -8.72
C ALA A 25 -7.02 1.40 -8.41
N VAL A 26 -7.35 0.33 -7.67
CA VAL A 26 -6.40 -0.73 -7.29
C VAL A 26 -6.21 -1.75 -8.41
N LEU A 27 -7.29 -2.12 -9.10
CA LEU A 27 -7.26 -3.19 -10.11
C LEU A 27 -6.22 -3.00 -11.22
N PRO A 28 -6.01 -1.80 -11.79
CA PRO A 28 -4.94 -1.60 -12.77
C PRO A 28 -3.54 -1.84 -12.21
N LEU A 29 -3.33 -1.56 -10.92
CA LEU A 29 -2.03 -1.75 -10.30
C LEU A 29 -1.68 -3.23 -10.15
N VAL A 30 -2.65 -4.08 -9.81
CA VAL A 30 -2.42 -5.52 -9.62
C VAL A 30 -2.11 -6.28 -10.92
N THR A 31 -2.22 -5.61 -12.07
CA THR A 31 -1.81 -6.18 -13.37
C THR A 31 -0.34 -5.95 -13.72
N VAL A 32 0.43 -5.27 -12.86
CA VAL A 32 1.87 -5.06 -13.07
C VAL A 32 2.60 -6.40 -13.04
N GLU A 33 3.24 -6.75 -14.14
CA GLU A 33 3.99 -8.00 -14.28
C GLU A 33 5.20 -8.08 -13.35
N GLY A 34 5.56 -9.29 -12.92
CA GLY A 34 6.70 -9.52 -12.02
C GLY A 34 6.41 -9.23 -10.54
N VAL A 35 5.15 -8.97 -10.20
CA VAL A 35 4.69 -8.77 -8.83
C VAL A 35 3.76 -9.90 -8.39
N GLU A 36 4.07 -10.49 -7.25
CA GLU A 36 3.17 -11.36 -6.49
C GLU A 36 2.40 -10.49 -5.49
N TRP A 37 1.12 -10.32 -5.75
CA TRP A 37 0.27 -9.45 -4.94
C TRP A 37 -0.35 -10.15 -3.75
N VAL A 38 -0.51 -9.41 -2.65
CA VAL A 38 -1.17 -9.88 -1.42
C VAL A 38 -2.04 -8.75 -0.87
N SER A 39 -3.32 -9.04 -0.61
CA SER A 39 -4.22 -8.08 0.04
C SER A 39 -3.93 -7.98 1.53
N LEU A 40 -3.77 -6.76 2.03
CA LEU A 40 -3.71 -6.41 3.44
C LEU A 40 -4.97 -5.64 3.90
N ALA A 41 -6.03 -5.63 3.09
CA ALA A 41 -7.29 -4.98 3.38
C ALA A 41 -8.28 -5.99 3.98
N LYS A 42 -8.26 -6.16 5.30
CA LYS A 42 -8.99 -7.22 6.04
C LYS A 42 -10.49 -7.23 5.73
N ASP A 43 -11.14 -6.08 5.79
CA ASP A 43 -12.60 -5.97 5.67
C ASP A 43 -13.08 -5.69 4.25
N ALA A 44 -12.17 -5.31 3.34
CA ALA A 44 -12.49 -4.95 1.96
C ALA A 44 -12.21 -6.05 0.94
N TRP A 45 -11.51 -7.09 1.34
CA TRP A 45 -11.21 -8.20 0.45
C TRP A 45 -12.46 -9.04 0.15
N THR A 46 -12.54 -9.54 -1.08
CA THR A 46 -13.62 -10.45 -1.52
C THR A 46 -13.03 -11.61 -2.34
N PRO A 47 -13.70 -12.78 -2.40
CA PRO A 47 -13.24 -13.92 -3.21
C PRO A 47 -12.94 -13.56 -4.67
N ALA A 48 -13.75 -12.70 -5.29
CA ALA A 48 -13.51 -12.22 -6.65
C ALA A 48 -12.18 -11.47 -6.84
N MET A 49 -11.62 -10.90 -5.78
CA MET A 49 -10.28 -10.30 -5.82
C MET A 49 -9.19 -11.37 -5.84
N GLY A 50 -9.39 -12.47 -5.12
CA GLY A 50 -8.51 -13.64 -5.19
C GLY A 50 -8.46 -14.23 -6.60
N GLU A 51 -9.61 -14.36 -7.24
CA GLU A 51 -9.73 -14.81 -8.65
C GLU A 51 -9.05 -13.84 -9.62
N ALA A 52 -9.02 -12.56 -9.31
CA ALA A 52 -8.33 -11.51 -10.08
C ALA A 52 -6.82 -11.40 -9.74
N GLY A 53 -6.23 -12.35 -9.02
CA GLY A 53 -4.80 -12.37 -8.70
C GLY A 53 -4.39 -11.59 -7.45
N LEU A 54 -5.35 -11.22 -6.58
CA LEU A 54 -5.09 -10.54 -5.31
C LEU A 54 -5.59 -11.40 -4.13
N PRO A 55 -4.82 -12.41 -3.69
CA PRO A 55 -5.19 -13.27 -2.58
C PRO A 55 -5.25 -12.51 -1.25
N ASN A 56 -6.06 -13.04 -0.31
CA ASN A 56 -6.15 -12.50 1.05
C ASN A 56 -4.89 -12.87 1.86
N GLY A 57 -4.04 -11.91 2.10
CA GLY A 57 -2.83 -12.12 2.90
C GLY A 57 -3.08 -12.16 4.41
N LEU A 58 -4.26 -11.73 4.84
CA LEU A 58 -4.64 -11.68 6.26
C LEU A 58 -5.60 -12.80 6.65
N GLU A 59 -5.75 -13.80 5.81
CA GLU A 59 -6.55 -14.98 6.16
C GLU A 59 -5.95 -15.68 7.38
N GLY A 60 -6.78 -15.92 8.39
CA GLY A 60 -6.36 -16.53 9.66
C GLY A 60 -5.59 -15.59 10.61
N CYS A 61 -5.36 -14.33 10.24
CA CYS A 61 -4.79 -13.35 11.16
C CYS A 61 -5.82 -12.89 12.21
N GLU A 62 -5.53 -13.14 13.47
CA GLU A 62 -6.40 -12.77 14.58
C GLU A 62 -6.02 -11.42 15.18
N ASP A 63 -4.72 -11.11 15.22
CA ASP A 63 -4.19 -9.91 15.84
C ASP A 63 -3.14 -9.16 14.97
N TRP A 64 -2.60 -8.07 15.53
CA TRP A 64 -1.58 -7.26 14.87
C TRP A 64 -0.22 -7.95 14.77
N MET A 65 0.07 -8.93 15.64
CA MET A 65 1.31 -9.71 15.55
C MET A 65 1.29 -10.65 14.36
N ASP A 66 0.13 -11.26 14.07
CA ASP A 66 -0.05 -12.09 12.88
C ASP A 66 0.08 -11.23 11.62
N THR A 67 -0.55 -10.06 11.62
CA THR A 67 -0.41 -9.08 10.53
C THR A 67 1.05 -8.67 10.33
N ALA A 68 1.79 -8.41 11.40
CA ALA A 68 3.22 -8.06 11.34
C ALA A 68 4.05 -9.17 10.71
N ARG A 69 3.81 -10.45 11.08
CA ARG A 69 4.49 -11.61 10.49
C ARG A 69 4.23 -11.77 8.98
N VAL A 70 3.05 -11.36 8.51
CA VAL A 70 2.77 -11.31 7.07
C VAL A 70 3.57 -10.20 6.41
N ILE A 71 3.56 -9.00 6.99
CA ILE A 71 4.25 -7.83 6.45
C ILE A 71 5.77 -8.03 6.38
N GLU A 72 6.38 -8.66 7.37
CA GLU A 72 7.83 -8.97 7.39
C GLU A 72 8.31 -9.78 6.19
N LYS A 73 7.43 -10.52 5.53
CA LYS A 73 7.74 -11.37 4.37
C LYS A 73 7.54 -10.67 3.02
N LEU A 74 7.19 -9.38 3.04
CA LEU A 74 6.93 -8.59 1.84
C LEU A 74 8.16 -7.75 1.47
N ASP A 75 8.37 -7.60 0.17
CA ASP A 75 9.41 -6.73 -0.38
C ASP A 75 8.99 -5.26 -0.37
N LEU A 76 7.65 -5.01 -0.44
CA LEU A 76 7.06 -3.69 -0.43
C LEU A 76 5.63 -3.76 0.12
N VAL A 77 5.24 -2.73 0.86
CA VAL A 77 3.85 -2.47 1.24
C VAL A 77 3.38 -1.18 0.56
N ILE A 78 2.22 -1.22 -0.11
CA ILE A 78 1.54 -0.04 -0.64
C ILE A 78 0.24 0.11 0.15
N THR A 79 0.05 1.23 0.84
CA THR A 79 -1.10 1.38 1.73
C THR A 79 -1.59 2.82 1.80
N VAL A 80 -2.88 3.02 2.00
CA VAL A 80 -3.39 4.31 2.46
C VAL A 80 -3.01 4.52 3.94
N ASP A 81 -3.30 5.70 4.49
CA ASP A 81 -3.01 6.03 5.90
C ASP A 81 -3.81 5.13 6.86
N THR A 82 -3.24 4.00 7.23
CA THR A 82 -3.81 2.97 8.13
C THR A 82 -2.77 2.44 9.09
N ALA A 83 -3.18 1.58 10.02
CA ALA A 83 -2.28 0.86 10.92
C ALA A 83 -1.21 0.06 10.16
N ILE A 84 -1.51 -0.42 8.94
CA ILE A 84 -0.56 -1.15 8.08
C ILE A 84 0.68 -0.31 7.78
N ALA A 85 0.52 1.00 7.50
CA ALA A 85 1.65 1.92 7.28
C ALA A 85 2.59 1.98 8.49
N HIS A 86 2.02 2.01 9.69
CA HIS A 86 2.78 2.08 10.94
C HIS A 86 3.48 0.76 11.27
N ILE A 87 2.83 -0.37 11.01
CA ILE A 87 3.44 -1.69 11.21
C ILE A 87 4.61 -1.86 10.22
N ALA A 88 4.40 -1.62 8.93
CA ALA A 88 5.45 -1.73 7.92
C ALA A 88 6.63 -0.79 8.22
N GLY A 89 6.36 0.47 8.55
CA GLY A 89 7.38 1.44 8.93
C GLY A 89 8.14 1.06 10.19
N GLY A 90 7.45 0.55 11.22
CA GLY A 90 8.06 0.08 12.46
C GLY A 90 8.95 -1.16 12.29
N LEU A 91 8.60 -2.04 11.37
CA LEU A 91 9.39 -3.21 10.98
C LEU A 91 10.54 -2.88 10.02
N GLY A 92 10.59 -1.65 9.48
CA GLY A 92 11.58 -1.26 8.49
C GLY A 92 11.33 -1.83 7.08
N VAL A 93 10.15 -2.42 6.84
CA VAL A 93 9.75 -2.90 5.52
C VAL A 93 9.51 -1.70 4.60
N PRO A 94 10.02 -1.71 3.34
CA PRO A 94 9.72 -0.67 2.38
C PRO A 94 8.21 -0.43 2.27
N CYS A 95 7.78 0.83 2.42
CA CYS A 95 6.36 1.13 2.45
C CYS A 95 6.05 2.44 1.70
N TRP A 96 5.11 2.38 0.79
CA TRP A 96 4.57 3.52 0.06
C TRP A 96 3.21 3.88 0.64
N VAL A 97 3.12 5.06 1.24
CA VAL A 97 1.88 5.54 1.86
C VAL A 97 1.19 6.53 0.95
N LEU A 98 -0.04 6.19 0.59
CA LEU A 98 -0.90 6.98 -0.28
C LEU A 98 -1.74 7.91 0.59
N LEU A 99 -1.58 9.22 0.43
CA LEU A 99 -2.14 10.23 1.30
C LEU A 99 -3.19 11.07 0.57
N ALA A 100 -4.28 11.34 1.26
CA ALA A 100 -5.25 12.35 0.83
C ALA A 100 -4.60 13.74 0.74
N ALA A 101 -5.23 14.66 0.03
CA ALA A 101 -4.75 16.05 -0.11
C ALA A 101 -4.60 16.75 1.25
N VAL A 102 -5.45 16.41 2.22
CA VAL A 102 -5.33 16.83 3.62
C VAL A 102 -5.05 15.60 4.49
N PRO A 103 -3.79 15.22 4.68
CA PRO A 103 -3.40 14.07 5.45
C PRO A 103 -3.46 14.32 6.96
N ASP A 104 -3.30 13.26 7.74
CA ASP A 104 -3.04 13.41 9.17
C ASP A 104 -1.72 14.17 9.40
N MET A 105 -1.66 14.97 10.46
CA MET A 105 -0.53 15.85 10.78
C MET A 105 0.81 15.12 10.92
N ARG A 106 0.81 13.83 11.27
CA ARG A 106 2.03 13.01 11.41
C ARG A 106 2.77 12.79 10.10
N TRP A 107 2.07 12.89 8.97
CA TRP A 107 2.67 12.77 7.64
C TRP A 107 3.22 14.10 7.10
N MET A 108 2.99 15.20 7.80
CA MET A 108 3.42 16.57 7.43
C MET A 108 2.93 16.99 6.04
N LEU A 109 3.46 18.09 5.53
CA LEU A 109 3.17 18.61 4.19
C LEU A 109 4.46 18.70 3.36
N GLU A 110 4.33 18.73 2.05
CA GLU A 110 5.39 19.09 1.08
C GLU A 110 6.67 18.26 1.11
N ARG A 111 6.60 17.01 1.62
CA ARG A 111 7.76 16.11 1.62
C ARG A 111 7.36 14.70 1.17
N PRO A 112 8.28 13.99 0.45
CA PRO A 112 8.05 12.64 -0.03
C PRO A 112 8.42 11.55 1.00
N ASP A 113 8.99 11.92 2.15
CA ASP A 113 9.45 11.05 3.22
C ASP A 113 8.79 11.41 4.56
N THR A 114 9.12 10.69 5.61
CA THR A 114 8.65 10.95 6.97
C THR A 114 9.78 10.82 7.99
N PRO A 115 9.83 11.65 9.04
CA PRO A 115 10.85 11.52 10.09
C PRO A 115 10.65 10.29 10.97
N TRP A 116 9.46 9.66 10.93
CA TRP A 116 9.11 8.53 11.80
C TRP A 116 9.68 7.20 11.31
N TYR A 117 9.72 7.00 9.99
CA TYR A 117 10.07 5.72 9.38
C TYR A 117 10.97 5.94 8.15
N ARG A 118 12.20 5.47 8.19
CA ARG A 118 13.17 5.62 7.08
C ARG A 118 12.80 4.82 5.83
N SER A 119 12.01 3.74 6.01
CA SER A 119 11.57 2.85 4.93
C SER A 119 10.30 3.34 4.22
N VAL A 120 9.72 4.47 4.67
CA VAL A 120 8.44 4.98 4.15
C VAL A 120 8.66 6.09 3.14
N ARG A 121 7.97 5.98 2.00
CA ARG A 121 7.81 7.02 0.98
C ARG A 121 6.36 7.44 0.88
N LEU A 122 6.11 8.74 0.69
CA LEU A 122 4.78 9.33 0.69
C LEU A 122 4.36 9.75 -0.72
N TYR A 123 3.16 9.36 -1.13
CA TYR A 123 2.49 9.76 -2.36
C TYR A 123 1.23 10.53 -1.99
N ARG A 124 1.09 11.78 -2.46
CA ARG A 124 0.03 12.69 -2.02
C ARG A 124 -0.89 13.07 -3.16
N GLN A 125 -2.19 13.15 -2.87
CA GLN A 125 -3.13 13.84 -3.75
C GLN A 125 -2.78 15.32 -3.82
N SER A 126 -2.78 15.87 -5.03
CA SER A 126 -2.74 17.32 -5.26
C SER A 126 -4.14 17.95 -5.22
N ILE A 127 -5.15 17.18 -5.58
CA ILE A 127 -6.56 17.57 -5.58
C ILE A 127 -7.34 16.56 -4.74
N ALA A 128 -8.13 17.06 -3.79
CA ALA A 128 -8.90 16.20 -2.89
C ALA A 128 -9.86 15.28 -3.68
N GLY A 129 -9.77 13.97 -3.40
CA GLY A 129 -10.58 12.94 -4.04
C GLY A 129 -10.06 12.44 -5.38
N ASP A 130 -9.08 13.11 -6.00
CA ASP A 130 -8.46 12.65 -7.24
C ASP A 130 -7.25 11.76 -6.96
N TRP A 131 -7.46 10.45 -7.04
CA TRP A 131 -6.41 9.44 -6.87
C TRP A 131 -5.68 9.10 -8.17
N THR A 132 -6.18 9.54 -9.33
CA THR A 132 -5.61 9.16 -10.63
C THR A 132 -4.13 9.49 -10.76
N PRO A 133 -3.68 10.74 -10.50
CA PRO A 133 -2.25 11.08 -10.63
C PRO A 133 -1.37 10.33 -9.63
N VAL A 134 -1.90 10.05 -8.42
CA VAL A 134 -1.18 9.27 -7.41
C VAL A 134 -0.95 7.85 -7.88
N MET A 135 -1.99 7.21 -8.42
CA MET A 135 -1.91 5.81 -8.87
C MET A 135 -1.04 5.65 -10.11
N GLU A 136 -1.06 6.61 -11.04
CA GLU A 136 -0.16 6.64 -12.20
C GLU A 136 1.31 6.75 -11.77
N HIS A 137 1.62 7.61 -10.79
CA HIS A 137 2.95 7.75 -10.25
C HIS A 137 3.41 6.47 -9.53
N VAL A 138 2.55 5.89 -8.69
CA VAL A 138 2.81 4.62 -8.00
C VAL A 138 3.07 3.48 -9.00
N ALA A 139 2.25 3.38 -10.05
CA ALA A 139 2.41 2.34 -11.07
C ALA A 139 3.76 2.48 -11.82
N THR A 140 4.12 3.71 -12.17
CA THR A 140 5.40 4.02 -12.83
C THR A 140 6.59 3.63 -11.96
N ASP A 141 6.60 4.05 -10.70
CA ASP A 141 7.68 3.74 -9.77
C ASP A 141 7.75 2.25 -9.44
N LEU A 142 6.61 1.56 -9.39
CA LEU A 142 6.55 0.12 -9.17
C LEU A 142 7.16 -0.65 -10.33
N GLN A 143 6.84 -0.27 -11.58
CA GLN A 143 7.44 -0.88 -12.78
C GLN A 143 8.95 -0.69 -12.80
N GLN A 144 9.44 0.49 -12.45
CA GLN A 144 10.89 0.76 -12.36
C GLN A 144 11.55 -0.11 -11.26
N LEU A 145 10.90 -0.25 -10.11
CA LEU A 145 11.41 -1.06 -9.00
C LEU A 145 11.48 -2.54 -9.38
N VAL A 146 10.43 -3.07 -10.02
CA VAL A 146 10.40 -4.46 -10.53
C VAL A 146 11.54 -4.70 -11.52
N TYR A 147 11.71 -3.81 -12.49
CA TYR A 147 12.77 -3.91 -13.48
C TYR A 147 14.18 -3.90 -12.83
N ALA A 148 14.41 -2.99 -11.89
CA ALA A 148 15.67 -2.92 -11.16
C ALA A 148 15.95 -4.17 -10.31
N THR A 149 14.91 -4.79 -9.76
CA THR A 149 15.03 -6.04 -8.99
C THR A 149 15.38 -7.21 -9.91
N GLN A 150 14.71 -7.34 -11.05
CA GLN A 150 15.02 -8.39 -12.04
C GLN A 150 16.44 -8.30 -12.57
N LEU A 151 16.97 -7.09 -12.81
CA LEU A 151 18.35 -6.91 -13.24
C LEU A 151 19.36 -7.36 -12.17
N ARG A 152 19.07 -7.15 -10.89
CA ARG A 152 19.94 -7.60 -9.77
C ARG A 152 19.95 -9.12 -9.63
N ASP A 153 18.80 -9.76 -9.83
CA ASP A 153 18.64 -11.21 -9.69
C ASP A 153 19.26 -11.97 -10.89
N ALA A 154 19.48 -11.28 -12.01
CA ALA A 154 20.10 -11.82 -13.22
C ALA A 154 21.63 -11.65 -13.29
N ALA A 155 22.24 -10.92 -12.35
CA ALA A 155 23.67 -10.58 -12.31
C ALA A 155 24.46 -11.46 -11.33
#